data_4bbd71affdae3d870e0aa6e4c8640498
#
_entry.id   4bbd71affdae3d870e0aa6e4c8640498
#
_cell.length_a   1.000
_cell.length_b   1.000
_cell.length_c   1.000
_cell.angle_alpha   90.00
_cell.angle_beta   90.00
_cell.angle_gamma   90.00
#
_symmetry.space_group_name_H-M   'P 1'
#
loop_
_entity.id
_entity.type
_entity.pdbx_description
1 polymer ?
#
loop_
_entity_poly.entity_id
_entity_poly.type
_entity_poly.pdbx_seq_one_letter_code
_entity_poly.pdbx_strand_id
1 'polypeptide(L)'
;MATYLVTGGAGYIGSHTVLQLLEQGDQVVVFDNLSNSKPAALRRVRAIASTTLGCAPAEVPLTFCQGDIRDAQALRELFQAHSAIEAVIHFAGLKAVGESVQQPLRYYDNNVVGSVRLLEAMAAAGVHRLVFSS
;
A
#
# COMPACT_ATOMS: atom_id res chain seq x y z
N MET A 1 3.11 14.53 12.13
CA MET A 1 2.56 13.20 11.70
C MET A 1 2.21 13.27 10.23
N ALA A 2 2.87 12.44 9.43
CA ALA A 2 2.58 12.34 8.00
C ALA A 2 1.62 11.20 7.74
N THR A 3 0.91 11.22 6.60
CA THR A 3 0.06 10.13 6.14
C THR A 3 0.62 9.58 4.84
N TYR A 4 0.92 8.29 4.83
CA TYR A 4 1.48 7.60 3.67
C TYR A 4 0.50 6.56 3.15
N LEU A 5 0.41 6.47 1.82
CA LEU A 5 -0.24 5.33 1.17
C LEU A 5 0.82 4.29 0.84
N VAL A 6 0.62 3.06 1.29
CA VAL A 6 1.53 1.94 0.97
C VAL A 6 0.74 0.93 0.13
N THR A 7 1.08 0.81 -1.13
CA THR A 7 0.52 -0.23 -2.00
C THR A 7 1.31 -1.51 -1.79
N GLY A 8 0.62 -2.64 -1.72
CA GLY A 8 1.28 -3.91 -1.38
C GLY A 8 1.73 -3.99 0.07
N GLY A 9 1.12 -3.19 0.95
CA GLY A 9 1.51 -3.14 2.37
C GLY A 9 1.20 -4.38 3.18
N ALA A 10 0.41 -5.32 2.63
CA ALA A 10 0.16 -6.61 3.27
C ALA A 10 1.21 -7.67 2.89
N GLY A 11 2.11 -7.40 1.95
CA GLY A 11 3.19 -8.29 1.58
C GLY A 11 4.33 -8.29 2.61
N TYR A 12 5.35 -9.13 2.37
CA TYR A 12 6.45 -9.29 3.33
C TYR A 12 7.20 -7.98 3.57
N ILE A 13 7.76 -7.39 2.54
CA ILE A 13 8.53 -6.15 2.67
C ILE A 13 7.61 -4.97 3.00
N GLY A 14 6.44 -4.91 2.35
CA GLY A 14 5.48 -3.84 2.58
C GLY A 14 5.01 -3.78 4.03
N SER A 15 4.72 -4.93 4.65
CA SER A 15 4.27 -4.97 6.05
C SER A 15 5.36 -4.50 7.02
N HIS A 16 6.63 -4.81 6.76
CA HIS A 16 7.73 -4.30 7.56
C HIS A 16 7.85 -2.78 7.44
N THR A 17 7.69 -2.24 6.24
CA THR A 17 7.70 -0.79 6.02
C THR A 17 6.54 -0.11 6.75
N VAL A 18 5.34 -0.68 6.67
CA VAL A 18 4.17 -0.17 7.38
C VAL A 18 4.45 -0.10 8.89
N LEU A 19 5.02 -1.17 9.46
CA LEU A 19 5.35 -1.18 10.87
C LEU A 19 6.31 -0.06 11.25
N GLN A 20 7.37 0.14 10.47
CA GLN A 20 8.35 1.20 10.74
C GLN A 20 7.70 2.59 10.70
N LEU A 21 6.85 2.85 9.73
CA LEU A 21 6.16 4.14 9.64
C LEU A 21 5.25 4.39 10.84
N LEU A 22 4.51 3.38 11.26
CA LEU A 22 3.65 3.48 12.43
C LEU A 22 4.46 3.73 13.71
N GLU A 23 5.59 3.04 13.87
CA GLU A 23 6.45 3.21 15.03
C GLU A 23 7.12 4.58 15.09
N GLN A 24 7.27 5.25 13.95
CA GLN A 24 7.74 6.63 13.89
C GLN A 24 6.66 7.66 14.24
N GLY A 25 5.42 7.23 14.42
CA GLY A 25 4.31 8.11 14.72
C GLY A 25 3.52 8.59 13.49
N ASP A 26 3.74 7.98 12.33
CA ASP A 26 3.02 8.34 11.10
C ASP A 26 1.73 7.55 10.95
N GLN A 27 0.82 8.05 10.12
CA GLN A 27 -0.40 7.35 9.72
C GLN A 27 -0.15 6.60 8.42
N VAL A 28 -0.75 5.44 8.28
CA VAL A 28 -0.58 4.60 7.09
C VAL A 28 -1.92 4.12 6.57
N VAL A 29 -2.13 4.30 5.27
CA VAL A 29 -3.23 3.69 4.52
C VAL A 29 -2.60 2.61 3.64
N VAL A 30 -3.05 1.37 3.77
CA VAL A 30 -2.57 0.25 2.97
C VAL A 30 -3.59 -0.06 1.89
N PHE A 31 -3.14 -0.19 0.66
CA PHE A 31 -3.96 -0.62 -0.49
C PHE A 31 -3.33 -1.87 -1.09
N ASP A 32 -4.05 -3.00 -1.03
CA ASP A 32 -3.55 -4.30 -1.46
C ASP A 32 -4.71 -5.15 -1.97
N ASN A 33 -4.49 -5.90 -3.05
CA ASN A 33 -5.51 -6.81 -3.57
C ASN A 33 -5.43 -8.20 -2.95
N LEU A 34 -4.44 -8.45 -2.10
CA LEU A 34 -4.21 -9.72 -1.39
C LEU A 34 -3.91 -10.90 -2.32
N SER A 35 -3.46 -10.66 -3.56
CA SER A 35 -3.16 -11.74 -4.49
C SER A 35 -1.94 -12.58 -4.06
N ASN A 36 -0.94 -11.94 -3.42
CA ASN A 36 0.29 -12.59 -2.94
C ASN A 36 0.54 -12.34 -1.45
N SER A 37 -0.49 -11.98 -0.69
CA SER A 37 -0.35 -11.61 0.70
C SER A 37 -1.61 -11.97 1.47
N LYS A 38 -1.56 -11.85 2.81
CA LYS A 38 -2.67 -12.22 3.69
C LYS A 38 -2.96 -11.10 4.68
N PRO A 39 -4.25 -10.89 5.04
CA PRO A 39 -4.60 -9.90 6.06
C PRO A 39 -3.93 -10.13 7.41
N ALA A 40 -3.53 -11.37 7.71
CA ALA A 40 -2.85 -11.72 8.96
C ALA A 40 -1.56 -10.91 9.16
N ALA A 41 -0.85 -10.55 8.08
CA ALA A 41 0.36 -9.74 8.16
C ALA A 41 0.06 -8.37 8.79
N LEU A 42 -1.03 -7.73 8.39
CA LEU A 42 -1.44 -6.44 8.93
C LEU A 42 -1.96 -6.55 10.35
N ARG A 43 -2.62 -7.64 10.71
CA ARG A 43 -3.04 -7.86 12.10
C ARG A 43 -1.82 -7.95 13.02
N ARG A 44 -0.75 -8.64 12.59
CA ARG A 44 0.50 -8.71 13.35
C ARG A 44 1.18 -7.35 13.47
N VAL A 45 1.22 -6.59 12.38
CA VAL A 45 1.74 -5.23 12.38
C VAL A 45 1.00 -4.37 13.39
N ARG A 46 -0.33 -4.42 13.38
CA ARG A 46 -1.17 -3.65 14.31
C ARG A 46 -0.88 -4.03 15.76
N ALA A 47 -0.76 -5.32 16.05
CA ALA A 47 -0.45 -5.79 17.41
C ALA A 47 0.91 -5.30 17.89
N ILE A 48 1.95 -5.39 17.05
CA ILE A 48 3.30 -4.93 17.40
C ILE A 48 3.32 -3.41 17.58
N ALA A 49 2.71 -2.67 16.66
CA ALA A 49 2.67 -1.21 16.73
C ALA A 49 1.91 -0.73 17.96
N SER A 50 0.82 -1.41 18.35
CA SER A 50 0.07 -1.04 19.55
C SER A 50 0.93 -1.11 20.81
N THR A 51 1.80 -2.12 20.90
CA THR A 51 2.74 -2.26 22.02
C THR A 51 3.76 -1.13 22.01
N THR A 52 4.37 -0.85 20.85
CA THR A 52 5.38 0.22 20.74
C THR A 52 4.78 1.59 21.04
N LEU A 53 3.58 1.88 20.54
CA LEU A 53 2.94 3.18 20.71
C LEU A 53 2.21 3.33 22.04
N GLY A 54 2.03 2.25 22.79
CA GLY A 54 1.35 2.29 24.08
C GLY A 54 -0.16 2.55 23.97
N CYS A 55 -0.80 2.08 22.90
CA CYS A 55 -2.23 2.26 22.67
C CYS A 55 -2.89 0.92 22.36
N ALA A 56 -4.23 0.89 22.35
CA ALA A 56 -4.98 -0.30 21.94
C ALA A 56 -4.79 -0.57 20.45
N PRO A 57 -4.85 -1.85 19.99
CA PRO A 57 -4.72 -2.15 18.56
C PRO A 57 -5.68 -1.37 17.67
N ALA A 58 -6.91 -1.13 18.11
CA ALA A 58 -7.88 -0.36 17.35
C ALA A 58 -7.52 1.12 17.21
N GLU A 59 -6.64 1.64 18.06
CA GLU A 59 -6.19 3.03 18.04
C GLU A 59 -4.94 3.25 17.17
N VAL A 60 -4.30 2.18 16.69
CA VAL A 60 -3.17 2.28 15.77
C VAL A 60 -3.65 2.95 14.47
N PRO A 61 -2.96 4.03 14.00
CA PRO A 61 -3.42 4.78 12.81
C PRO A 61 -3.08 4.05 11.50
N LEU A 62 -3.62 2.85 11.36
CA LEU A 62 -3.48 1.97 10.19
C LEU A 62 -4.87 1.70 9.62
N THR A 63 -5.06 2.07 8.36
CA THR A 63 -6.29 1.79 7.62
C THR A 63 -5.96 0.84 6.47
N PHE A 64 -6.75 -0.20 6.32
CA PHE A 64 -6.60 -1.16 5.21
C PHE A 64 -7.75 -0.99 4.23
N CYS A 65 -7.39 -0.85 2.93
CA CYS A 65 -8.35 -0.81 1.84
C CYS A 65 -7.98 -1.92 0.85
N GLN A 66 -8.87 -2.89 0.67
CA GLN A 66 -8.67 -3.94 -0.32
C GLN A 66 -9.07 -3.43 -1.69
N GLY A 67 -8.19 -3.56 -2.67
CA GLY A 67 -8.47 -3.16 -4.03
C GLY A 67 -7.31 -3.46 -4.95
N ASP A 68 -7.55 -3.28 -6.25
CA ASP A 68 -6.60 -3.55 -7.31
C ASP A 68 -6.04 -2.23 -7.83
N ILE A 69 -4.72 -2.12 -7.92
CA ILE A 69 -4.04 -0.92 -8.42
C ILE A 69 -4.42 -0.58 -9.87
N ARG A 70 -4.95 -1.55 -10.62
CA ARG A 70 -5.43 -1.33 -11.99
C ARG A 70 -6.80 -0.65 -12.05
N ASP A 71 -7.52 -0.61 -10.93
CA ASP A 71 -8.85 -0.02 -10.83
C ASP A 71 -8.75 1.48 -10.56
N ALA A 72 -8.88 2.28 -11.61
CA ALA A 72 -8.76 3.73 -11.53
C ALA A 72 -9.81 4.37 -10.60
N GLN A 73 -11.02 3.82 -10.56
CA GLN A 73 -12.07 4.35 -9.71
C GLN A 73 -11.77 4.07 -8.24
N ALA A 74 -11.32 2.86 -7.91
CA ALA A 74 -10.93 2.51 -6.54
C ALA A 74 -9.82 3.42 -6.04
N LEU A 75 -8.83 3.73 -6.88
CA LEU A 75 -7.74 4.64 -6.52
C LEU A 75 -8.24 6.06 -6.29
N ARG A 76 -9.15 6.57 -7.14
CA ARG A 76 -9.73 7.89 -6.94
C ARG A 76 -10.50 7.99 -5.63
N GLU A 77 -11.31 6.99 -5.34
CA GLU A 77 -12.08 6.94 -4.08
C GLU A 77 -11.15 6.88 -2.87
N LEU A 78 -10.04 6.14 -2.98
CA LEU A 78 -9.04 6.04 -1.93
C LEU A 78 -8.45 7.42 -1.59
N PHE A 79 -8.00 8.17 -2.60
CA PHE A 79 -7.42 9.50 -2.38
C PHE A 79 -8.46 10.52 -1.91
N GLN A 80 -9.71 10.38 -2.33
CA GLN A 80 -10.79 11.24 -1.86
C GLN A 80 -11.13 10.98 -0.38
N ALA A 81 -11.17 9.70 0.01
CA ALA A 81 -11.45 9.31 1.39
C ALA A 81 -10.29 9.65 2.34
N HIS A 82 -9.07 9.71 1.83
CA HIS A 82 -7.85 9.94 2.61
C HIS A 82 -7.08 11.12 2.03
N SER A 83 -7.67 12.31 2.10
CA SER A 83 -7.11 13.53 1.51
C SER A 83 -5.80 13.98 2.16
N ALA A 84 -5.46 13.45 3.33
CA ALA A 84 -4.21 13.78 4.04
C ALA A 84 -2.99 13.01 3.51
N ILE A 85 -3.16 12.05 2.58
CA ILE A 85 -2.03 11.34 1.99
C ILE A 85 -1.09 12.33 1.32
N GLU A 86 0.17 12.32 1.72
CA GLU A 86 1.18 13.21 1.15
C GLU A 86 2.27 12.51 0.35
N ALA A 87 2.41 11.19 0.50
CA ALA A 87 3.38 10.41 -0.26
C ALA A 87 2.89 8.97 -0.42
N VAL A 88 3.39 8.30 -1.46
CA VAL A 88 3.04 6.92 -1.80
C VAL A 88 4.30 6.08 -1.83
N ILE A 89 4.26 4.91 -1.19
CA ILE A 89 5.30 3.88 -1.29
C ILE A 89 4.68 2.69 -2.00
N HIS A 90 5.21 2.35 -3.17
CA HIS A 90 4.59 1.39 -4.08
C HIS A 90 5.31 0.03 -4.07
N PHE A 91 4.66 -0.97 -3.46
CA PHE A 91 5.15 -2.36 -3.41
C PHE A 91 4.21 -3.35 -4.11
N ALA A 92 3.20 -2.89 -4.82
CA ALA A 92 2.15 -3.77 -5.36
C ALA A 92 2.53 -4.48 -6.66
N GLY A 93 3.78 -4.36 -7.12
CA GLY A 93 4.24 -5.05 -8.32
C GLY A 93 4.41 -6.55 -8.12
N LEU A 94 4.08 -7.34 -9.14
CA LEU A 94 4.37 -8.76 -9.17
C LEU A 94 5.86 -8.96 -9.43
N LYS A 95 6.54 -9.80 -8.65
CA LYS A 95 8.01 -9.88 -8.64
C LYS A 95 8.59 -11.27 -8.86
N ALA A 96 7.77 -12.32 -8.98
CA ALA A 96 8.24 -13.68 -9.17
C ALA A 96 8.72 -13.92 -10.60
N VAL A 97 10.02 -14.07 -10.81
CA VAL A 97 10.63 -14.20 -12.14
C VAL A 97 10.05 -15.38 -12.93
N GLY A 98 9.92 -16.55 -12.30
CA GLY A 98 9.35 -17.73 -12.97
C GLY A 98 7.92 -17.50 -13.43
N GLU A 99 7.10 -16.88 -12.61
CA GLU A 99 5.72 -16.56 -12.96
C GLU A 99 5.66 -15.51 -14.07
N SER A 100 6.58 -14.54 -14.10
CA SER A 100 6.61 -13.52 -15.16
C SER A 100 6.91 -14.11 -16.53
N VAL A 101 7.71 -15.18 -16.59
CA VAL A 101 8.00 -15.89 -17.84
C VAL A 101 6.77 -16.66 -18.32
N GLN A 102 6.01 -17.28 -17.41
CA GLN A 102 4.82 -18.08 -17.74
C GLN A 102 3.59 -17.22 -18.00
N GLN A 103 3.49 -16.06 -17.36
CA GLN A 103 2.32 -15.17 -17.46
C GLN A 103 2.75 -13.73 -17.72
N PRO A 104 3.40 -13.45 -18.86
CA PRO A 104 3.97 -12.11 -19.12
C PRO A 104 2.91 -11.01 -19.22
N LEU A 105 1.73 -11.31 -19.76
CA LEU A 105 0.67 -10.31 -19.88
C LEU A 105 0.10 -9.92 -18.51
N ARG A 106 0.02 -10.86 -17.59
CA ARG A 106 -0.41 -10.57 -16.22
C ARG A 106 0.56 -9.62 -15.53
N TYR A 107 1.87 -9.82 -15.70
CA TYR A 107 2.89 -8.96 -15.14
C TYR A 107 2.88 -7.58 -15.77
N TYR A 108 2.74 -7.50 -17.10
CA TYR A 108 2.61 -6.23 -17.80
C TYR A 108 1.39 -5.45 -17.31
N ASP A 109 0.23 -6.09 -17.24
CA ASP A 109 -1.01 -5.46 -16.81
C ASP A 109 -0.91 -4.95 -15.37
N ASN A 110 -0.41 -5.78 -14.45
CA ASN A 110 -0.30 -5.38 -13.05
C ASN A 110 0.81 -4.34 -12.83
N ASN A 111 2.00 -4.58 -13.37
CA ASN A 111 3.17 -3.76 -13.03
C ASN A 111 3.23 -2.46 -13.83
N VAL A 112 2.86 -2.48 -15.10
CA VAL A 112 2.92 -1.29 -15.96
C VAL A 112 1.59 -0.53 -15.91
N VAL A 113 0.49 -1.19 -16.23
CA VAL A 113 -0.82 -0.53 -16.27
C VAL A 113 -1.23 -0.07 -14.88
N GLY A 114 -1.03 -0.92 -13.87
CA GLY A 114 -1.33 -0.56 -12.48
C GLY A 114 -0.53 0.65 -11.99
N SER A 115 0.77 0.71 -12.32
CA SER A 115 1.60 1.85 -11.94
C SER A 115 1.15 3.13 -12.64
N VAL A 116 0.76 3.05 -13.92
CA VAL A 116 0.22 4.21 -14.64
C VAL A 116 -1.07 4.71 -13.99
N ARG A 117 -1.99 3.80 -13.63
CA ARG A 117 -3.23 4.15 -12.94
C ARG A 117 -2.95 4.84 -11.59
N LEU A 118 -1.97 4.34 -10.85
CA LEU A 118 -1.57 4.95 -9.60
C LEU A 118 -1.04 6.38 -9.81
N LEU A 119 -0.16 6.57 -10.78
CA LEU A 119 0.40 7.89 -11.09
C LEU A 119 -0.69 8.87 -11.53
N GLU A 120 -1.65 8.43 -12.33
CA GLU A 120 -2.78 9.26 -12.74
C GLU A 120 -3.61 9.70 -11.52
N ALA A 121 -3.90 8.78 -10.61
CA ALA A 121 -4.67 9.09 -9.40
C ALA A 121 -3.92 10.04 -8.47
N MET A 122 -2.60 9.85 -8.32
CA MET A 122 -1.74 10.74 -7.54
C MET A 122 -1.76 12.16 -8.11
N ALA A 123 -1.61 12.29 -9.44
CA ALA A 123 -1.63 13.59 -10.11
C ALA A 123 -2.96 14.30 -9.90
N ALA A 124 -4.06 13.59 -10.03
CA ALA A 124 -5.39 14.15 -9.82
C ALA A 124 -5.62 14.59 -8.38
N ALA A 125 -5.01 13.91 -7.41
CA ALA A 125 -5.11 14.24 -5.99
C ALA A 125 -4.09 15.27 -5.51
N GLY A 126 -3.15 15.69 -6.37
CA GLY A 126 -2.09 16.62 -6.00
C GLY A 126 -0.98 15.99 -5.16
N VAL A 127 -0.83 14.68 -5.21
CA VAL A 127 0.22 13.95 -4.50
C VAL A 127 1.38 13.69 -5.46
N HIS A 128 2.56 14.20 -5.13
CA HIS A 128 3.71 14.21 -6.06
C HIS A 128 4.94 13.46 -5.55
N ARG A 129 4.86 12.83 -4.37
CA ARG A 129 5.97 12.08 -3.79
C ARG A 129 5.70 10.58 -3.93
N LEU A 130 6.59 9.89 -4.63
CA LEU A 130 6.48 8.45 -4.85
C LEU A 130 7.83 7.79 -4.60
N VAL A 131 7.81 6.73 -3.77
CA VAL A 131 8.92 5.78 -3.64
C VAL A 131 8.47 4.49 -4.31
N PHE A 132 9.23 4.05 -5.29
CA PHE A 132 8.93 2.85 -6.05
C PHE A 132 9.94 1.75 -5.68
N SER A 133 9.41 0.58 -5.28
CA SER A 133 10.23 -0.59 -4.99
C SER A 133 10.02 -1.63 -6.10
N SER A 134 11.07 -1.96 -6.79
CA SER A 134 11.05 -2.97 -7.85
C SER A 134 11.24 -4.38 -7.30
#